data_093a4d5acedfc87c560a954c86894521
#
_entry.id   093a4d5acedfc87c560a954c86894521
#
_cell.length_a   1.000
_cell.length_b   1.000
_cell.length_c   1.000
_cell.angle_alpha   90.00
_cell.angle_beta   90.00
_cell.angle_gamma   90.00
#
_symmetry.space_group_name_H-M   'P 1'
#
loop_
_entity.id
_entity.type
_entity.pdbx_description
1 polymer ?
#
loop_
_entity_poly.entity_id
_entity_poly.type
_entity_poly.pdbx_seq_one_letter_code
_entity_poly.pdbx_strand_id
1 'polypeptide(L)' 'MEQQPQQKPPLSPHRSFVVQFRADTGAQPAAYDGRVEHVTSGQATLFSSPEELLAFITRVLTATRTETSPER' A
#
# COMPACT_ATOMS: atom_id res chain seq x y z
N MET A 1 4.58 -7.39 -25.11
CA MET A 1 4.49 -6.83 -24.77
C MET A 1 4.70 -5.90 -24.71
N GLU A 2 4.69 -5.44 -24.65
CA GLU A 2 4.92 -4.56 -24.64
C GLU A 2 5.07 -3.79 -23.94
N GLN A 3 5.56 -3.40 -23.74
CA GLN A 3 5.72 -2.61 -23.00
C GLN A 3 5.65 -1.39 -23.28
N GLN A 4 5.26 -0.80 -22.71
CA GLN A 4 5.12 0.38 -22.95
C GLN A 4 6.16 1.20 -22.62
N PRO A 5 6.30 2.23 -23.14
CA PRO A 5 7.33 3.10 -22.85
C PRO A 5 7.16 3.63 -21.52
N GLN A 6 8.15 4.02 -20.93
CA GLN A 6 8.12 4.32 -19.66
C GLN A 6 7.97 5.73 -19.43
N GLN A 7 6.82 6.20 -19.55
CA GLN A 7 6.49 7.52 -19.16
C GLN A 7 6.31 7.61 -17.68
N LYS A 8 6.20 6.48 -17.02
CA LYS A 8 5.97 6.48 -15.59
C LYS A 8 7.27 6.45 -14.84
N PRO A 9 7.34 7.08 -13.69
CA PRO A 9 8.50 6.95 -12.84
C PRO A 9 8.65 5.52 -12.34
N PRO A 10 9.82 5.16 -11.86
CA PRO A 10 10.02 3.81 -11.34
C PRO A 10 9.26 3.58 -10.06
N LEU A 11 9.13 2.33 -9.69
CA LEU A 11 8.57 1.96 -8.41
C LEU A 11 9.49 2.46 -7.31
N SER A 12 8.91 2.82 -6.19
CA SER A 12 9.67 3.43 -5.11
C SER A 12 9.60 2.61 -3.85
N PRO A 13 10.74 2.34 -3.21
CA PRO A 13 10.71 1.66 -1.92
C PRO A 13 9.98 2.46 -0.85
N HIS A 14 9.90 3.79 -0.99
CA HIS A 14 9.18 4.59 -0.03
C HIS A 14 7.67 4.44 -0.15
N ARG A 15 7.23 3.75 -1.16
CA ARG A 15 5.81 3.50 -1.37
C ARG A 15 5.53 2.01 -1.38
N SER A 16 6.29 1.27 -0.60
CA SER A 16 6.16 -0.18 -0.52
C SER A 16 5.43 -0.59 0.74
N PHE A 17 4.58 -1.57 0.62
CA PHE A 17 3.78 -2.05 1.73
C PHE A 17 3.84 -3.56 1.78
N VAL A 18 3.77 -4.10 2.98
CA VAL A 18 3.65 -5.54 3.16
C VAL A 18 2.25 -5.80 3.70
N VAL A 19 1.52 -6.67 3.04
CA VAL A 19 0.18 -7.04 3.46
C VAL A 19 0.21 -8.51 3.83
N GLN A 20 -0.21 -8.82 5.05
CA GLN A 20 -0.29 -10.19 5.50
C GLN A 20 -1.72 -10.48 5.89
N PHE A 21 -2.27 -11.57 5.40
CA PHE A 21 -3.60 -11.97 5.75
C PHE A 21 -3.55 -13.03 6.82
N ARG A 22 -4.60 -13.16 7.61
CA ARG A 22 -4.68 -14.23 8.57
C ARG A 22 -4.74 -15.55 7.84
N ALA A 23 -4.25 -16.58 8.47
CA ALA A 23 -4.13 -17.89 7.83
C ALA A 23 -5.47 -18.43 7.33
N ASP A 24 -6.56 -18.05 7.96
CA ASP A 24 -7.86 -18.54 7.57
C ASP A 24 -8.65 -17.54 6.71
N THR A 25 -7.98 -16.52 6.18
CA THR A 25 -8.66 -15.54 5.35
C THR A 25 -9.16 -16.20 4.08
N GLY A 26 -10.44 -15.97 3.78
CA GLY A 26 -11.03 -16.51 2.56
C GLY A 26 -10.64 -15.72 1.34
N ALA A 27 -10.99 -16.24 0.18
CA ALA A 27 -10.63 -15.60 -1.09
C ALA A 27 -11.52 -14.43 -1.44
N GLN A 28 -12.63 -14.27 -0.76
CA GLN A 28 -13.54 -13.18 -1.10
C GLN A 28 -13.13 -11.91 -0.38
N PRO A 29 -13.13 -10.78 -1.05
CA PRO A 29 -12.68 -9.54 -0.40
C PRO A 29 -13.39 -9.21 0.90
N ALA A 30 -14.66 -9.59 1.02
CA ALA A 30 -15.39 -9.32 2.26
C ALA A 30 -14.78 -10.06 3.45
N ALA A 31 -13.97 -11.08 3.20
CA ALA A 31 -13.35 -11.86 4.27
C ALA A 31 -11.92 -11.44 4.53
N TYR A 32 -11.42 -10.42 3.88
CA TYR A 32 -10.03 -9.99 4.06
C TYR A 32 -9.82 -9.47 5.47
N ASP A 33 -8.79 -9.94 6.08
CA ASP A 33 -8.48 -9.60 7.45
C ASP A 33 -6.99 -9.80 7.65
N GLY A 34 -6.32 -8.82 8.16
CA GLY A 34 -4.88 -8.96 8.31
C GLY A 34 -4.21 -7.70 8.82
N ARG A 35 -2.98 -7.54 8.39
CA ARG A 35 -2.13 -6.45 8.82
C ARG A 35 -1.42 -5.87 7.61
N VAL A 36 -1.28 -4.57 7.59
CA VAL A 36 -0.55 -3.90 6.53
C VAL A 36 0.49 -3.00 7.17
N GLU A 37 1.67 -2.96 6.58
CA GLU A 37 2.76 -2.16 7.11
C GLU A 37 3.42 -1.39 5.98
N HIS A 38 3.68 -0.12 6.20
CA HIS A 38 4.47 0.69 5.28
C HIS A 38 5.93 0.46 5.61
N VAL A 39 6.68 -0.03 4.64
CA VAL A 39 8.00 -0.57 4.89
C VAL A 39 8.97 0.46 5.44
N THR A 40 9.06 1.62 4.83
CA THR A 40 10.10 2.57 5.22
C THR A 40 9.79 3.29 6.53
N SER A 41 8.53 3.52 6.87
CA SER A 41 8.22 4.21 8.11
C SER A 41 7.94 3.26 9.26
N GLY A 42 7.61 2.03 8.95
CA GLY A 42 7.22 1.08 9.99
C GLY A 42 5.80 1.26 10.49
N GLN A 43 5.07 2.22 9.96
CA GLN A 43 3.68 2.38 10.37
C GLN A 43 2.88 1.17 9.92
N ALA A 44 1.99 0.71 10.77
CA ALA A 44 1.23 -0.49 10.47
C ALA A 44 -0.12 -0.41 11.13
N THR A 45 -1.06 -1.18 10.61
CA THR A 45 -2.38 -1.27 11.20
C THR A 45 -2.99 -2.60 10.84
N LEU A 46 -3.98 -3.00 11.62
CA LEU A 46 -4.78 -4.16 11.28
C LEU A 46 -5.95 -3.69 10.43
N PHE A 47 -6.43 -4.56 9.58
CA PHE A 47 -7.61 -4.27 8.78
C PHE A 47 -8.53 -5.48 8.77
N SER A 48 -9.81 -5.22 8.64
CA SER A 48 -10.83 -6.26 8.56
C SER A 48 -11.68 -6.11 7.32
N SER A 49 -11.28 -5.24 6.42
CA SER A 49 -12.01 -5.07 5.17
C SER A 49 -11.08 -4.44 4.14
N PRO A 50 -11.39 -4.60 2.86
CA PRO A 50 -10.58 -3.94 1.83
C PRO A 50 -10.61 -2.43 1.97
N GLU A 51 -11.72 -1.88 2.43
CA GLU A 51 -11.84 -0.44 2.60
C GLU A 51 -10.86 0.07 3.64
N GLU A 52 -10.69 -0.68 4.72
CA GLU A 52 -9.74 -0.29 5.76
C GLU A 52 -8.32 -0.37 5.25
N LEU A 53 -8.02 -1.41 4.49
CA LEU A 53 -6.70 -1.56 3.90
C LEU A 53 -6.38 -0.40 2.98
N LEU A 54 -7.30 -0.07 2.09
CA LEU A 54 -7.07 1.01 1.14
C LEU A 54 -7.01 2.36 1.84
N ALA A 55 -7.78 2.55 2.91
CA ALA A 55 -7.71 3.80 3.65
C ALA A 55 -6.34 4.02 4.27
N PHE A 56 -5.75 2.97 4.81
CA PHE A 56 -4.41 3.08 5.38
C PHE A 56 -3.40 3.43 4.29
N ILE A 57 -3.45 2.73 3.17
CA ILE A 57 -2.52 2.96 2.08
C ILE A 57 -2.68 4.40 1.56
N THR A 58 -3.90 4.85 1.40
CA THR A 58 -4.16 6.19 0.91
C THR A 58 -3.59 7.24 1.86
N ARG A 59 -3.79 7.03 3.16
CA ARG A 59 -3.29 7.98 4.15
C ARG A 59 -1.76 8.07 4.10
N VAL A 60 -1.11 6.93 4.01
CA VAL A 60 0.35 6.91 3.98
C VAL A 60 0.87 7.53 2.69
N LEU A 61 0.27 7.19 1.57
CA LEU A 61 0.72 7.75 0.30
C LEU A 61 0.52 9.25 0.24
N THR A 62 -0.54 9.74 0.85
CA THR A 62 -0.78 11.17 0.89
C THR A 62 0.30 11.88 1.70
N ALA A 63 0.65 11.33 2.83
CA ALA A 63 1.70 11.92 3.66
C ALA A 63 3.06 11.83 2.99
N THR A 64 3.35 10.72 2.37
CA THR A 64 4.64 10.52 1.73
C THR A 64 4.81 11.41 0.53
N ARG A 65 3.72 11.64 -0.17
CA ARG A 65 3.75 12.50 -1.31
C ARG A 65 4.19 13.91 -0.93
N THR A 66 3.76 14.38 0.20
CA THR A 66 4.15 15.68 0.67
C THR A 66 5.64 15.76 0.86
N GLU A 67 6.23 14.71 1.36
CA GLU A 67 7.63 14.72 1.59
C GLU A 67 8.44 14.66 0.34
N THR A 68 7.98 13.92 -0.63
CA THR A 68 8.82 13.70 -1.77
C THR A 68 8.67 14.73 -2.83
N SER A 69 7.79 15.61 -2.66
CA SER A 69 7.55 16.48 -3.70
C SER A 69 8.58 17.29 -4.07
N PRO A 70 9.04 17.59 -4.76
CA PRO A 70 9.98 18.47 -5.04
C PRO A 70 9.79 19.28 -6.20
N GLU A 71 9.55 18.87 -6.23
CA GLU A 71 9.60 19.26 -6.92
C GLU A 71 9.46 19.52 -7.44
N ARG A 72 9.40 19.71 -7.78
CA ARG A 72 9.33 19.85 -8.36
C ARG A 72 9.42 20.07 -8.63
#